data_575fc5dfa116ebd9e08c7b51a795ec13
#
_entry.id   575fc5dfa116ebd9e08c7b51a795ec13
#
_cell.length_a   1.000
_cell.length_b   1.000
_cell.length_c   1.000
_cell.angle_alpha   90.00
_cell.angle_beta   90.00
_cell.angle_gamma   90.00
#
_symmetry.space_group_name_H-M   'P 1'
#
loop_
_entity.id
_entity.type
_entity.pdbx_description
1 polymer ?
#
loop_
_entity_poly.entity_id
_entity_poly.type
_entity_poly.pdbx_seq_one_letter_code
_entity_poly.pdbx_strand_id
1 'polypeptide(L)'
;MGSCPLLSFRGRRRLRRARTGLLRACRAVSLLNFICCVSCLAAAQLPEGERPVPVLSGTAGTFSFVTAGQQQLDAQVNPVLLVPLGERWLIESRAEIQGAFQRPPGGGPYGGPVSKNLDYAQMDYIANPYVTVTMGRFLTPFGIFNERLYPIWIRSLQQDPLILPLTPESSDGMMLRGGFPVSAKVNLNYAAYGSAVSTGHNNLQSDRVAGGRVGVFLPGLRMEVGGSWMKQLQDARVNQFGFHFAWQPVKLPLSMHAEYARSNQGSGYWVDGAYRLSQVSSWRKLRHLEVAGRMEQFFSGTITADDAAALGLAPADTREGEFGLNYFLKDGLKAIGSYGRQFSPAGNANLWSVGIAYRFLVPLGRIEP
;
A
#
# COMPACT_ATOMS: atom_id res chain seq x y z
N MET A 1 60.44 -3.14 -39.44
CA MET A 1 59.77 -2.41 -40.51
C MET A 1 58.50 -3.15 -40.84
N GLY A 2 57.34 -2.53 -40.76
CA GLY A 2 56.08 -3.15 -41.14
C GLY A 2 54.97 -2.84 -40.07
N SER A 3 54.46 -1.62 -40.10
CA SER A 3 53.32 -1.14 -39.32
C SER A 3 52.01 -1.70 -39.87
N CYS A 4 51.17 -2.25 -39.01
CA CYS A 4 49.81 -2.67 -39.31
C CYS A 4 48.81 -1.75 -38.56
N PRO A 5 47.75 -1.20 -39.20
CA PRO A 5 46.88 -0.20 -38.59
C PRO A 5 45.74 -0.82 -37.79
N LEU A 6 45.52 -0.25 -36.63
CA LEU A 6 44.39 -0.53 -35.73
C LEU A 6 43.06 -0.04 -36.35
N LEU A 7 42.21 -0.95 -36.77
CA LEU A 7 40.83 -0.67 -37.18
C LEU A 7 39.93 -0.51 -35.95
N SER A 8 39.27 0.63 -35.90
CA SER A 8 38.45 1.13 -34.79
C SER A 8 37.17 0.30 -34.53
N PHE A 9 37.04 -0.18 -33.28
CA PHE A 9 35.89 -0.94 -32.76
C PHE A 9 34.74 0.01 -32.25
N ARG A 10 34.37 1.03 -33.02
CA ARG A 10 33.29 1.97 -32.59
C ARG A 10 31.86 1.67 -33.10
N GLY A 11 31.70 0.70 -34.02
CA GLY A 11 30.40 0.44 -34.67
C GLY A 11 29.42 -0.48 -33.92
N ARG A 12 29.90 -1.36 -33.03
CA ARG A 12 29.05 -2.42 -32.45
C ARG A 12 28.21 -2.00 -31.21
N ARG A 13 28.53 -0.89 -30.56
CA ARG A 13 27.76 -0.42 -29.39
C ARG A 13 26.44 0.29 -29.73
N ARG A 14 26.33 0.92 -30.89
CA ARG A 14 25.09 1.60 -31.30
C ARG A 14 23.97 0.64 -31.72
N LEU A 15 24.29 -0.48 -32.35
CA LEU A 15 23.31 -1.48 -32.77
C LEU A 15 22.68 -2.27 -31.59
N ARG A 16 23.40 -2.47 -30.47
CA ARG A 16 22.83 -3.12 -29.28
C ARG A 16 21.84 -2.21 -28.54
N ARG A 17 22.08 -0.89 -28.45
CA ARG A 17 21.15 0.06 -27.80
C ARG A 17 19.85 0.25 -28.58
N ALA A 18 19.88 0.21 -29.91
CA ALA A 18 18.69 0.28 -30.75
C ALA A 18 17.81 -0.98 -30.61
N ARG A 19 18.42 -2.18 -30.52
CA ARG A 19 17.68 -3.44 -30.32
C ARG A 19 16.99 -3.54 -28.96
N THR A 20 17.61 -3.05 -27.88
CA THR A 20 17.01 -3.06 -26.54
C THR A 20 15.87 -2.04 -26.40
N GLY A 21 15.95 -0.90 -27.10
CA GLY A 21 14.86 0.08 -27.15
C GLY A 21 13.63 -0.45 -27.90
N LEU A 22 13.85 -1.11 -29.03
CA LEU A 22 12.78 -1.68 -29.84
C LEU A 22 12.05 -2.83 -29.11
N LEU A 23 12.78 -3.69 -28.41
CA LEU A 23 12.20 -4.78 -27.60
C LEU A 23 11.39 -4.27 -26.41
N ARG A 24 11.78 -3.16 -25.81
CA ARG A 24 11.00 -2.52 -24.71
C ARG A 24 9.74 -1.85 -25.23
N ALA A 25 9.81 -1.18 -26.38
CA ALA A 25 8.63 -0.59 -27.04
C ALA A 25 7.64 -1.67 -27.49
N CYS A 26 8.10 -2.78 -28.08
CA CYS A 26 7.23 -3.90 -28.45
C CYS A 26 6.54 -4.57 -27.24
N ARG A 27 7.22 -4.69 -26.10
CA ARG A 27 6.61 -5.24 -24.87
C ARG A 27 5.56 -4.32 -24.28
N ALA A 28 5.77 -3.01 -24.27
CA ALA A 28 4.79 -2.03 -23.81
C ALA A 28 3.54 -1.99 -24.70
N VAL A 29 3.73 -2.04 -26.03
CA VAL A 29 2.63 -2.12 -27.01
C VAL A 29 1.88 -3.44 -26.90
N SER A 30 2.57 -4.57 -26.64
CA SER A 30 1.92 -5.87 -26.44
C SER A 30 1.08 -5.91 -25.16
N LEU A 31 1.55 -5.29 -24.08
CA LEU A 31 0.79 -5.21 -22.83
C LEU A 31 -0.46 -4.32 -22.99
N LEU A 32 -0.32 -3.20 -23.69
CA LEU A 32 -1.44 -2.28 -23.97
C LEU A 32 -2.48 -2.95 -24.89
N ASN A 33 -2.04 -3.69 -25.92
CA ASN A 33 -2.92 -4.46 -26.79
C ASN A 33 -3.60 -5.62 -26.06
N PHE A 34 -2.91 -6.30 -25.12
CA PHE A 34 -3.52 -7.35 -24.32
C PHE A 34 -4.63 -6.78 -23.41
N ILE A 35 -4.41 -5.63 -22.76
CA ILE A 35 -5.43 -4.96 -21.94
C ILE A 35 -6.61 -4.51 -22.80
N CYS A 36 -6.38 -3.93 -23.99
CA CYS A 36 -7.44 -3.57 -24.93
C CYS A 36 -8.22 -4.80 -25.46
N CYS A 37 -7.54 -5.90 -25.78
CA CYS A 37 -8.20 -7.13 -26.25
C CYS A 37 -9.04 -7.78 -25.14
N VAL A 38 -8.58 -7.81 -23.90
CA VAL A 38 -9.34 -8.35 -22.76
C VAL A 38 -10.59 -7.50 -22.51
N SER A 39 -10.49 -6.18 -22.60
CA SER A 39 -11.63 -5.27 -22.47
C SER A 39 -12.67 -5.45 -23.59
N CYS A 40 -12.24 -5.71 -24.82
CA CYS A 40 -13.16 -6.00 -25.94
C CYS A 40 -13.84 -7.36 -25.82
N LEU A 41 -13.16 -8.39 -25.30
CA LEU A 41 -13.74 -9.72 -25.10
C LEU A 41 -14.79 -9.73 -23.97
N ALA A 42 -14.57 -8.95 -22.91
CA ALA A 42 -15.53 -8.81 -21.81
C ALA A 42 -16.82 -8.10 -22.24
N ALA A 43 -16.73 -7.13 -23.17
CA ALA A 43 -17.89 -6.38 -23.66
C ALA A 43 -18.84 -7.19 -24.55
N ALA A 44 -18.40 -8.35 -25.09
CA ALA A 44 -19.18 -9.14 -26.06
C ALA A 44 -20.17 -10.14 -25.42
N GLN A 45 -20.18 -10.31 -24.09
CA GLN A 45 -20.91 -11.43 -23.45
C GLN A 45 -22.08 -11.03 -22.53
N LEU A 46 -22.39 -9.74 -22.39
CA LEU A 46 -23.46 -9.28 -21.51
C LEU A 46 -24.62 -8.63 -22.28
N PRO A 47 -25.87 -8.76 -21.79
CA PRO A 47 -27.02 -8.04 -22.34
C PRO A 47 -26.81 -6.50 -22.30
N GLU A 48 -27.39 -5.78 -23.29
CA GLU A 48 -27.30 -4.32 -23.38
C GLU A 48 -28.03 -3.63 -22.22
N GLY A 49 -27.49 -3.48 -21.12
CA GLY A 49 -28.05 -2.82 -19.93
C GLY A 49 -27.28 -3.09 -18.66
N GLU A 50 -26.51 -4.16 -18.64
CA GLU A 50 -25.79 -4.60 -17.43
C GLU A 50 -24.28 -4.83 -17.65
N ARG A 51 -23.68 -4.09 -18.60
CA ARG A 51 -22.25 -4.22 -18.85
C ARG A 51 -21.44 -3.60 -17.73
N PRO A 52 -20.64 -4.37 -17.00
CA PRO A 52 -19.78 -3.81 -15.98
C PRO A 52 -18.75 -2.88 -16.63
N VAL A 53 -18.65 -1.68 -16.12
CA VAL A 53 -17.78 -0.62 -16.64
C VAL A 53 -16.45 -0.67 -15.92
N PRO A 54 -15.32 -0.74 -16.64
CA PRO A 54 -14.02 -0.58 -16.02
C PRO A 54 -13.89 0.79 -15.34
N VAL A 55 -13.23 0.83 -14.19
CA VAL A 55 -13.08 2.04 -13.39
C VAL A 55 -11.59 2.30 -13.14
N LEU A 56 -11.16 3.52 -13.45
CA LEU A 56 -9.90 4.06 -12.98
C LEU A 56 -10.17 4.89 -11.73
N SER A 57 -9.62 4.47 -10.62
CA SER A 57 -9.70 5.16 -9.34
C SER A 57 -8.30 5.43 -8.83
N GLY A 58 -8.18 6.08 -7.70
CA GLY A 58 -6.89 6.21 -7.04
C GLY A 58 -6.77 7.45 -6.18
N THR A 59 -5.53 7.68 -5.80
CA THR A 59 -5.16 8.83 -4.97
C THR A 59 -3.94 9.53 -5.53
N ALA A 60 -3.86 10.84 -5.32
CA ALA A 60 -2.68 11.64 -5.59
C ALA A 60 -2.45 12.56 -4.39
N GLY A 61 -1.21 12.86 -4.07
CA GLY A 61 -0.89 13.74 -2.96
C GLY A 61 0.51 14.32 -3.03
N THR A 62 0.69 15.41 -2.29
CA THR A 62 2.00 15.98 -2.03
C THR A 62 2.13 16.28 -0.55
N PHE A 63 3.28 15.92 0.02
CA PHE A 63 3.56 16.05 1.43
C PHE A 63 4.94 16.66 1.65
N SER A 64 5.07 17.46 2.67
CA SER A 64 6.35 17.90 3.22
C SER A 64 6.52 17.23 4.57
N PHE A 65 7.53 16.40 4.69
CA PHE A 65 7.95 15.79 5.96
C PHE A 65 9.18 16.50 6.48
N VAL A 66 9.23 16.72 7.79
CA VAL A 66 10.41 17.23 8.46
C VAL A 66 10.75 16.29 9.60
N THR A 67 11.89 15.62 9.50
CA THR A 67 12.40 14.68 10.50
C THR A 67 13.79 15.15 10.96
N ALA A 68 13.98 15.35 12.26
CA ALA A 68 15.25 15.83 12.82
C ALA A 68 15.80 17.11 12.14
N GLY A 69 14.91 17.98 11.67
CA GLY A 69 15.26 19.22 10.98
C GLY A 69 15.57 19.06 9.47
N GLN A 70 15.54 17.85 8.94
CA GLN A 70 15.67 17.62 7.50
C GLN A 70 14.29 17.57 6.84
N GLN A 71 14.13 18.34 5.76
CA GLN A 71 12.89 18.40 5.00
C GLN A 71 12.96 17.49 3.78
N GLN A 72 11.92 16.67 3.62
CA GLN A 72 11.65 15.87 2.43
C GLN A 72 10.32 16.32 1.81
N LEU A 73 10.28 16.44 0.52
CA LEU A 73 9.07 16.67 -0.27
C LEU A 73 8.71 15.38 -1.02
N ASP A 74 7.54 14.86 -0.75
CA ASP A 74 7.01 13.66 -1.40
C ASP A 74 5.87 14.05 -2.34
N ALA A 75 5.92 13.56 -3.57
CA ALA A 75 4.82 13.61 -4.51
C ALA A 75 4.45 12.19 -4.91
N GLN A 76 3.19 11.83 -4.73
CA GLN A 76 2.75 10.44 -4.88
C GLN A 76 1.46 10.35 -5.69
N VAL A 77 1.39 9.37 -6.59
CA VAL A 77 0.17 9.02 -7.33
C VAL A 77 0.00 7.50 -7.29
N ASN A 78 -1.17 7.05 -6.86
CA ASN A 78 -1.53 5.64 -6.72
C ASN A 78 -2.77 5.33 -7.57
N PRO A 79 -2.64 5.11 -8.89
CA PRO A 79 -3.75 4.71 -9.74
C PRO A 79 -4.17 3.26 -9.43
N VAL A 80 -5.48 3.05 -9.40
CA VAL A 80 -6.14 1.75 -9.23
C VAL A 80 -7.02 1.51 -10.44
N LEU A 81 -6.80 0.41 -11.13
CA LEU A 81 -7.63 -0.05 -12.24
C LEU A 81 -8.47 -1.25 -11.79
N LEU A 82 -9.79 -1.15 -12.00
CA LEU A 82 -10.74 -2.21 -11.73
C LEU A 82 -11.42 -2.58 -13.05
N VAL A 83 -11.28 -3.84 -13.50
CA VAL A 83 -11.88 -4.33 -14.73
C VAL A 83 -12.72 -5.57 -14.42
N PRO A 84 -14.03 -5.41 -14.23
CA PRO A 84 -14.92 -6.55 -14.08
C PRO A 84 -15.08 -7.29 -15.41
N LEU A 85 -14.99 -8.62 -15.37
CA LEU A 85 -15.12 -9.52 -16.50
C LEU A 85 -16.29 -10.49 -16.25
N GLY A 86 -17.50 -10.03 -16.60
CA GLY A 86 -18.72 -10.73 -16.25
C GLY A 86 -19.04 -10.68 -14.76
N GLU A 87 -19.76 -11.67 -14.26
CA GLU A 87 -20.30 -11.67 -12.89
C GLU A 87 -19.30 -12.21 -11.84
N ARG A 88 -18.29 -12.96 -12.27
CA ARG A 88 -17.43 -13.73 -11.35
C ARG A 88 -15.96 -13.38 -11.39
N TRP A 89 -15.53 -12.64 -12.39
CA TRP A 89 -14.12 -12.30 -12.56
C TRP A 89 -13.89 -10.81 -12.41
N LEU A 90 -12.85 -10.45 -11.68
CA LEU A 90 -12.40 -9.07 -11.52
C LEU A 90 -10.89 -9.02 -11.69
N ILE A 91 -10.41 -8.12 -12.54
CA ILE A 91 -9.00 -7.77 -12.59
C ILE A 91 -8.82 -6.47 -11.81
N GLU A 92 -7.89 -6.49 -10.88
CA GLU A 92 -7.53 -5.33 -10.07
C GLU A 92 -6.02 -5.07 -10.18
N SER A 93 -5.65 -3.81 -10.30
CA SER A 93 -4.24 -3.42 -10.20
C SER A 93 -4.10 -2.06 -9.53
N ARG A 94 -3.03 -1.90 -8.75
CA ARG A 94 -2.58 -0.63 -8.18
C ARG A 94 -1.09 -0.47 -8.40
N ALA A 95 -0.71 0.67 -8.93
CA ALA A 95 0.67 1.10 -8.98
C ALA A 95 0.90 2.27 -8.04
N GLU A 96 2.14 2.43 -7.58
CA GLU A 96 2.60 3.58 -6.85
C GLU A 96 3.72 4.27 -7.63
N ILE A 97 3.57 5.55 -7.85
CA ILE A 97 4.61 6.42 -8.42
C ILE A 97 4.88 7.49 -7.36
N GLN A 98 6.07 7.42 -6.75
CA GLN A 98 6.46 8.33 -5.67
C GLN A 98 7.79 9.01 -5.99
N GLY A 99 7.82 10.33 -5.88
CA GLY A 99 9.04 11.12 -5.91
C GLY A 99 9.37 11.60 -4.49
N ALA A 100 10.53 11.24 -3.98
CA ALA A 100 11.03 11.68 -2.68
C ALA A 100 12.21 12.63 -2.89
N PHE A 101 12.00 13.92 -2.63
CA PHE A 101 12.96 14.97 -2.93
C PHE A 101 13.47 15.63 -1.64
N GLN A 102 14.79 15.70 -1.49
CA GLN A 102 15.44 16.31 -0.33
C GLN A 102 16.40 17.40 -0.80
N ARG A 103 16.60 18.41 0.03
CA ARG A 103 17.65 19.39 -0.18
C ARG A 103 18.97 18.85 0.38
N PRO A 104 20.09 18.88 -0.37
CA PRO A 104 21.37 18.42 0.14
C PRO A 104 21.83 19.28 1.33
N PRO A 105 22.57 18.70 2.28
CA PRO A 105 23.24 19.46 3.33
C PRO A 105 24.13 20.53 2.70
N GLY A 106 24.01 21.80 3.12
CA GLY A 106 24.74 22.93 2.54
C GLY A 106 23.97 23.73 1.49
N GLY A 107 22.74 23.37 1.20
CA GLY A 107 21.85 24.07 0.26
C GLY A 107 21.96 23.55 -1.17
N GLY A 108 21.11 24.08 -2.06
CA GLY A 108 21.02 23.64 -3.45
C GLY A 108 19.58 23.29 -3.84
N PRO A 109 19.34 22.88 -5.07
CA PRO A 109 18.02 22.45 -5.53
C PRO A 109 17.61 21.15 -4.86
N TYR A 110 16.29 20.94 -4.71
CA TYR A 110 15.75 19.65 -4.30
C TYR A 110 16.06 18.59 -5.35
N GLY A 111 16.51 17.43 -4.91
CA GLY A 111 16.80 16.27 -5.75
C GLY A 111 16.43 14.98 -5.03
N GLY A 112 16.15 13.94 -5.78
CA GLY A 112 15.81 12.64 -5.21
C GLY A 112 15.29 11.65 -6.24
N PRO A 113 15.11 10.39 -5.85
CA PRO A 113 14.63 9.35 -6.73
C PRO A 113 13.13 9.46 -6.99
N VAL A 114 12.73 8.96 -8.15
CA VAL A 114 11.33 8.63 -8.44
C VAL A 114 11.21 7.11 -8.49
N SER A 115 10.52 6.54 -7.52
CA SER A 115 10.19 5.12 -7.47
C SER A 115 8.90 4.83 -8.25
N LYS A 116 8.81 3.62 -8.78
CA LYS A 116 7.63 3.11 -9.46
C LYS A 116 7.44 1.67 -9.02
N ASN A 117 6.43 1.43 -8.23
CA ASN A 117 6.12 0.12 -7.68
C ASN A 117 4.79 -0.37 -8.24
N LEU A 118 4.66 -1.67 -8.37
CA LEU A 118 3.40 -2.34 -8.62
C LEU A 118 2.97 -2.99 -7.31
N ASP A 119 2.03 -2.36 -6.60
CA ASP A 119 1.59 -2.83 -5.30
C ASP A 119 0.81 -4.14 -5.46
N TYR A 120 -0.12 -4.19 -6.41
CA TYR A 120 -0.78 -5.42 -6.81
C TYR A 120 -1.22 -5.38 -8.27
N ALA A 121 -1.29 -6.57 -8.87
CA ALA A 121 -1.93 -6.85 -10.16
C ALA A 121 -2.47 -8.29 -10.07
N GLN A 122 -3.74 -8.40 -9.80
CA GLN A 122 -4.40 -9.65 -9.45
C GLN A 122 -5.64 -9.89 -10.29
N MET A 123 -6.01 -11.16 -10.36
CA MET A 123 -7.27 -11.63 -10.92
C MET A 123 -8.04 -12.38 -9.82
N ASP A 124 -9.23 -11.90 -9.52
CA ASP A 124 -10.13 -12.49 -8.56
C ASP A 124 -11.21 -13.30 -9.26
N TYR A 125 -11.39 -14.54 -8.81
CA TYR A 125 -12.52 -15.40 -9.19
C TYR A 125 -13.46 -15.57 -8.00
N ILE A 126 -14.67 -15.04 -8.12
CA ILE A 126 -15.71 -15.14 -7.11
C ILE A 126 -16.42 -16.48 -7.31
N ALA A 127 -15.97 -17.53 -6.61
CA ALA A 127 -16.53 -18.86 -6.71
C ALA A 127 -17.97 -18.93 -6.16
N ASN A 128 -18.19 -18.24 -5.03
CA ASN A 128 -19.48 -18.08 -4.38
C ASN A 128 -19.40 -16.90 -3.38
N PRO A 129 -20.50 -16.52 -2.70
CA PRO A 129 -20.49 -15.39 -1.74
C PRO A 129 -19.49 -15.51 -0.57
N TYR A 130 -18.99 -16.71 -0.33
CA TYR A 130 -18.10 -17.00 0.80
C TYR A 130 -16.65 -17.21 0.41
N VAL A 131 -16.36 -17.42 -0.89
CA VAL A 131 -15.05 -17.84 -1.38
C VAL A 131 -14.68 -17.06 -2.63
N THR A 132 -13.56 -16.38 -2.56
CA THR A 132 -12.87 -15.74 -3.68
C THR A 132 -11.46 -16.32 -3.80
N VAL A 133 -11.08 -16.69 -5.00
CA VAL A 133 -9.71 -17.11 -5.34
C VAL A 133 -9.01 -15.96 -6.03
N THR A 134 -7.91 -15.49 -5.47
CA THR A 134 -7.08 -14.43 -6.02
C THR A 134 -5.80 -15.03 -6.58
N MET A 135 -5.40 -14.61 -7.76
CA MET A 135 -4.17 -15.06 -8.45
C MET A 135 -3.39 -13.85 -8.96
N GLY A 136 -2.07 -13.94 -8.89
CA GLY A 136 -1.15 -12.88 -9.33
C GLY A 136 -0.42 -12.23 -8.18
N ARG A 137 -0.12 -10.92 -8.32
CA ARG A 137 0.47 -10.11 -7.26
C ARG A 137 -0.65 -9.49 -6.44
N PHE A 138 -0.69 -9.78 -5.16
CA PHE A 138 -1.69 -9.27 -4.22
C PHE A 138 -1.01 -8.67 -2.97
N LEU A 139 -1.70 -7.76 -2.28
CA LEU A 139 -1.24 -7.27 -0.99
C LEU A 139 -1.25 -8.41 0.02
N THR A 140 -0.15 -8.58 0.74
CA THR A 140 0.00 -9.64 1.75
C THR A 140 -1.02 -9.42 2.88
N PRO A 141 -1.96 -10.35 3.11
CA PRO A 141 -3.00 -10.16 4.12
C PRO A 141 -2.48 -10.49 5.52
N PHE A 142 -1.65 -9.59 6.03
CA PHE A 142 -1.15 -9.62 7.40
C PHE A 142 -1.58 -8.33 8.11
N GLY A 143 -2.20 -8.45 9.28
CA GLY A 143 -2.80 -7.31 9.95
C GLY A 143 -3.94 -6.65 9.16
N ILE A 144 -4.08 -5.34 9.31
CA ILE A 144 -5.09 -4.51 8.62
C ILE A 144 -4.51 -3.32 7.90
N PHE A 145 -3.30 -2.84 8.27
CA PHE A 145 -2.74 -1.62 7.70
C PHE A 145 -2.51 -1.77 6.20
N ASN A 146 -1.82 -2.82 5.78
CA ASN A 146 -1.41 -3.03 4.39
C ASN A 146 -2.60 -3.06 3.41
N GLU A 147 -3.63 -3.85 3.71
CA GLU A 147 -4.77 -3.99 2.80
C GLU A 147 -5.79 -2.85 2.88
N ARG A 148 -5.97 -2.23 4.07
CA ARG A 148 -7.13 -1.35 4.32
C ARG A 148 -6.76 0.10 4.59
N LEU A 149 -5.60 0.37 5.18
CA LEU A 149 -5.23 1.71 5.65
C LEU A 149 -4.08 2.33 4.84
N TYR A 150 -3.40 1.56 4.01
CA TYR A 150 -2.25 2.01 3.22
C TYR A 150 -2.51 3.21 2.29
N PRO A 151 -3.67 3.35 1.58
CA PRO A 151 -3.88 4.48 0.68
C PRO A 151 -3.86 5.83 1.39
N ILE A 152 -3.09 6.79 0.86
CA ILE A 152 -2.87 8.12 1.45
C ILE A 152 -4.14 8.93 1.76
N TRP A 153 -5.22 8.68 1.04
CA TRP A 153 -6.52 9.30 1.32
C TRP A 153 -7.19 8.73 2.56
N ILE A 154 -7.04 7.41 2.80
CA ILE A 154 -7.70 6.71 3.90
C ILE A 154 -6.98 7.01 5.22
N ARG A 155 -5.66 7.12 5.19
CA ARG A 155 -4.84 7.37 6.40
C ARG A 155 -5.27 8.64 7.10
N SER A 156 -5.38 8.58 8.41
CA SER A 156 -5.56 9.75 9.26
C SER A 156 -4.23 10.45 9.57
N LEU A 157 -3.13 9.71 9.56
CA LEU A 157 -1.75 10.19 9.72
C LEU A 157 -0.91 9.65 8.55
N GLN A 158 0.08 10.40 8.10
CA GLN A 158 0.81 10.06 6.87
C GLN A 158 2.06 9.22 7.09
N GLN A 159 2.63 9.23 8.28
CA GLN A 159 3.73 8.34 8.63
C GLN A 159 3.29 6.88 8.60
N ASP A 160 4.14 5.99 8.07
CA ASP A 160 3.90 4.55 8.12
C ASP A 160 4.17 4.02 9.53
N PRO A 161 3.43 3.01 10.01
CA PRO A 161 3.72 2.39 11.29
C PRO A 161 5.11 1.74 11.33
N LEU A 162 5.81 1.87 12.46
CA LEU A 162 7.16 1.32 12.66
C LEU A 162 7.25 -0.20 12.44
N ILE A 163 6.14 -0.93 12.61
CA ILE A 163 6.09 -2.39 12.41
C ILE A 163 5.78 -2.80 10.97
N LEU A 164 5.41 -1.86 10.09
CA LEU A 164 5.01 -2.19 8.72
C LEU A 164 6.08 -2.98 7.96
N PRO A 165 7.39 -2.63 8.04
CA PRO A 165 8.42 -3.36 7.31
C PRO A 165 8.70 -4.78 7.83
N LEU A 166 8.09 -5.21 8.95
CA LEU A 166 8.21 -6.61 9.40
C LEU A 166 7.60 -7.59 8.39
N THR A 167 6.61 -7.16 7.61
CA THR A 167 5.90 -8.00 6.63
C THR A 167 6.11 -7.49 5.22
N PRO A 168 6.28 -8.39 4.23
CA PRO A 168 6.32 -7.98 2.83
C PRO A 168 4.98 -7.35 2.43
N GLU A 169 5.04 -6.23 1.74
CA GLU A 169 3.84 -5.51 1.28
C GLU A 169 3.03 -6.34 0.32
N SER A 170 3.67 -7.02 -0.62
CA SER A 170 3.04 -7.78 -1.69
C SER A 170 3.60 -9.20 -1.79
N SER A 171 2.76 -10.11 -2.28
CA SER A 171 3.09 -11.51 -2.54
C SER A 171 2.67 -11.91 -3.94
N ASP A 172 3.51 -12.69 -4.65
CA ASP A 172 3.23 -13.20 -5.99
C ASP A 172 2.83 -14.67 -5.92
N GLY A 173 1.55 -14.98 -6.10
CA GLY A 173 1.06 -16.35 -5.90
C GLY A 173 -0.44 -16.50 -5.97
N MET A 174 -0.98 -17.24 -5.02
CA MET A 174 -2.43 -17.50 -4.91
C MET A 174 -2.92 -17.24 -3.49
N MET A 175 -4.14 -16.75 -3.39
CA MET A 175 -4.83 -16.53 -2.13
C MET A 175 -6.26 -17.01 -2.23
N LEU A 176 -6.71 -17.67 -1.19
CA LEU A 176 -8.12 -17.98 -0.94
C LEU A 176 -8.61 -17.06 0.16
N ARG A 177 -9.63 -16.26 -0.12
CA ARG A 177 -10.21 -15.34 0.87
C ARG A 177 -11.72 -15.36 0.85
N GLY A 178 -12.32 -14.92 1.94
CA GLY A 178 -13.76 -14.83 2.03
C GLY A 178 -14.25 -14.49 3.42
N GLY A 179 -15.55 -14.68 3.61
CA GLY A 179 -16.19 -14.51 4.91
C GLY A 179 -17.58 -15.11 4.91
N PHE A 180 -18.04 -15.50 6.08
CA PHE A 180 -19.37 -16.05 6.25
C PHE A 180 -19.99 -15.64 7.59
N PRO A 181 -21.32 -15.48 7.63
CA PRO A 181 -22.03 -15.23 8.87
C PRO A 181 -22.08 -16.51 9.72
N VAL A 182 -21.49 -16.48 10.90
CA VAL A 182 -21.63 -17.55 11.91
C VAL A 182 -22.97 -17.41 12.62
N SER A 183 -23.39 -16.16 12.83
CA SER A 183 -24.71 -15.82 13.38
C SER A 183 -25.11 -14.43 12.92
N ALA A 184 -26.32 -13.98 13.24
CA ALA A 184 -26.78 -12.62 12.96
C ALA A 184 -25.89 -11.51 13.61
N LYS A 185 -25.08 -11.87 14.61
CA LYS A 185 -24.23 -10.93 15.36
C LYS A 185 -22.74 -11.13 15.11
N VAL A 186 -22.33 -12.17 14.39
CA VAL A 186 -20.93 -12.58 14.25
C VAL A 186 -20.67 -13.00 12.81
N ASN A 187 -19.75 -12.32 12.15
CA ASN A 187 -19.21 -12.71 10.85
C ASN A 187 -17.75 -13.10 11.02
N LEU A 188 -17.34 -14.17 10.37
CA LEU A 188 -15.95 -14.60 10.31
C LEU A 188 -15.41 -14.24 8.93
N ASN A 189 -14.24 -13.62 8.86
CA ASN A 189 -13.47 -13.42 7.63
C ASN A 189 -12.16 -14.19 7.69
N TYR A 190 -11.65 -14.57 6.52
CA TYR A 190 -10.41 -15.33 6.44
C TYR A 190 -9.66 -15.04 5.13
N ALA A 191 -8.35 -15.24 5.18
CA ALA A 191 -7.46 -15.32 4.03
C ALA A 191 -6.41 -16.39 4.30
N ALA A 192 -6.11 -17.21 3.28
CA ALA A 192 -5.01 -18.16 3.30
C ALA A 192 -4.26 -18.01 1.97
N TYR A 193 -2.94 -17.88 2.02
CA TYR A 193 -2.15 -17.54 0.84
C TYR A 193 -0.81 -18.24 0.80
N GLY A 194 -0.29 -18.37 -0.40
CA GLY A 194 1.06 -18.86 -0.67
C GLY A 194 1.67 -18.19 -1.87
N SER A 195 2.91 -17.74 -1.73
CA SER A 195 3.75 -17.22 -2.80
C SER A 195 4.85 -18.24 -3.07
N ALA A 196 4.89 -18.74 -4.30
CA ALA A 196 5.91 -19.68 -4.74
C ALA A 196 7.02 -18.99 -5.55
N VAL A 197 6.75 -17.80 -6.05
CA VAL A 197 7.64 -17.03 -6.91
C VAL A 197 8.35 -15.95 -6.09
N SER A 198 9.69 -15.95 -6.15
CA SER A 198 10.51 -14.85 -5.66
C SER A 198 11.01 -14.08 -6.86
N THR A 199 10.69 -12.80 -6.95
CA THR A 199 11.18 -11.92 -8.02
C THR A 199 12.21 -10.96 -7.45
N GLY A 200 13.45 -11.06 -7.92
CA GLY A 200 14.56 -10.18 -7.53
C GLY A 200 14.67 -8.90 -8.37
N HIS A 201 13.60 -8.46 -9.01
CA HIS A 201 13.62 -7.23 -9.81
C HIS A 201 13.22 -6.03 -8.94
N ASN A 202 13.96 -4.94 -9.03
CA ASN A 202 13.84 -3.76 -8.18
C ASN A 202 12.42 -3.15 -8.05
N ASN A 203 11.52 -3.43 -8.98
CA ASN A 203 10.15 -2.89 -8.97
C ASN A 203 9.08 -3.98 -8.77
N LEU A 204 9.47 -5.23 -8.57
CA LEU A 204 8.58 -6.38 -8.42
C LEU A 204 9.17 -7.35 -7.38
N GLN A 205 9.63 -6.81 -6.26
CA GLN A 205 10.12 -7.65 -5.16
C GLN A 205 8.96 -8.42 -4.54
N SER A 206 9.16 -9.70 -4.36
CA SER A 206 8.24 -10.58 -3.66
C SER A 206 9.01 -11.73 -3.03
N ASP A 207 8.70 -11.98 -1.78
CA ASP A 207 9.26 -13.10 -1.04
C ASP A 207 8.41 -14.35 -1.20
N ARG A 208 9.04 -15.52 -1.07
CA ARG A 208 8.29 -16.78 -0.91
C ARG A 208 7.73 -16.84 0.48
N VAL A 209 6.40 -16.79 0.60
CA VAL A 209 5.70 -16.80 1.87
C VAL A 209 4.51 -17.74 1.84
N ALA A 210 4.13 -18.25 3.00
CA ALA A 210 2.84 -18.88 3.21
C ALA A 210 2.24 -18.35 4.50
N GLY A 211 0.94 -18.09 4.50
CA GLY A 211 0.32 -17.50 5.67
C GLY A 211 -1.19 -17.47 5.62
N GLY A 212 -1.76 -16.86 6.63
CA GLY A 212 -3.19 -16.65 6.72
C GLY A 212 -3.58 -15.63 7.77
N ARG A 213 -4.78 -15.12 7.61
CA ARG A 213 -5.45 -14.22 8.54
C ARG A 213 -6.85 -14.71 8.82
N VAL A 214 -7.28 -14.58 10.06
CA VAL A 214 -8.66 -14.82 10.49
C VAL A 214 -9.12 -13.64 11.30
N GLY A 215 -10.33 -13.15 11.04
CA GLY A 215 -10.96 -12.05 11.77
C GLY A 215 -12.40 -12.37 12.13
N VAL A 216 -12.82 -11.87 13.27
CA VAL A 216 -14.21 -11.91 13.76
C VAL A 216 -14.76 -10.51 13.73
N PHE A 217 -15.77 -10.28 12.91
CA PHE A 217 -16.46 -9.01 12.81
C PHE A 217 -17.81 -9.08 13.52
N LEU A 218 -18.07 -8.09 14.37
CA LEU A 218 -19.29 -7.90 15.14
C LEU A 218 -20.11 -6.74 14.54
N PRO A 219 -21.11 -7.02 13.65
CA PRO A 219 -21.82 -5.97 12.91
C PRO A 219 -22.50 -4.95 13.81
N GLY A 220 -23.11 -5.37 14.93
CA GLY A 220 -23.79 -4.49 15.86
C GLY A 220 -22.88 -3.47 16.56
N LEU A 221 -21.62 -3.81 16.74
CA LEU A 221 -20.58 -2.93 17.31
C LEU A 221 -19.71 -2.27 16.24
N ARG A 222 -19.77 -2.74 14.98
CA ARG A 222 -18.83 -2.41 13.91
C ARG A 222 -17.38 -2.59 14.36
N MET A 223 -17.11 -3.70 15.00
CA MET A 223 -15.81 -4.03 15.60
C MET A 223 -15.28 -5.32 14.98
N GLU A 224 -14.01 -5.33 14.67
CA GLU A 224 -13.28 -6.51 14.21
C GLU A 224 -12.07 -6.76 15.10
N VAL A 225 -11.84 -8.02 15.43
CA VAL A 225 -10.61 -8.52 16.04
C VAL A 225 -10.11 -9.71 15.24
N GLY A 226 -8.82 -9.85 15.11
CA GLY A 226 -8.28 -10.98 14.36
C GLY A 226 -6.81 -11.22 14.60
N GLY A 227 -6.34 -12.33 14.02
CA GLY A 227 -4.95 -12.74 14.08
C GLY A 227 -4.44 -13.12 12.71
N SER A 228 -3.13 -12.96 12.53
CA SER A 228 -2.40 -13.30 11.32
C SER A 228 -1.18 -14.15 11.67
N TRP A 229 -0.88 -15.06 10.78
CA TRP A 229 0.36 -15.82 10.81
C TRP A 229 0.95 -15.87 9.41
N MET A 230 2.27 -15.72 9.34
CA MET A 230 3.03 -15.85 8.10
C MET A 230 4.35 -16.53 8.36
N LYS A 231 4.79 -17.32 7.40
CA LYS A 231 6.12 -17.91 7.37
C LYS A 231 6.82 -17.50 6.09
N GLN A 232 7.95 -16.84 6.22
CA GLN A 232 8.89 -16.62 5.13
C GLN A 232 9.59 -17.95 4.83
N LEU A 233 9.59 -18.38 3.58
CA LEU A 233 10.08 -19.71 3.15
C LEU A 233 11.48 -19.67 2.54
N GLN A 234 12.05 -18.48 2.39
CA GLN A 234 13.40 -18.27 1.88
C GLN A 234 14.30 -17.65 2.96
N ASP A 235 15.61 -17.76 2.75
CA ASP A 235 16.64 -17.22 3.62
C ASP A 235 16.48 -17.67 5.08
N ALA A 236 16.25 -16.76 5.99
CA ALA A 236 16.18 -17.02 7.43
C ALA A 236 14.94 -17.82 7.90
N ARG A 237 13.98 -18.11 7.03
CA ARG A 237 12.71 -18.81 7.37
C ARG A 237 12.00 -18.23 8.59
N VAL A 238 11.73 -16.94 8.55
CA VAL A 238 11.12 -16.20 9.65
C VAL A 238 9.65 -16.56 9.82
N ASN A 239 9.24 -16.83 11.06
CA ASN A 239 7.82 -16.89 11.41
C ASN A 239 7.38 -15.54 11.98
N GLN A 240 6.20 -15.10 11.57
CA GLN A 240 5.60 -13.85 12.02
C GLN A 240 4.18 -14.11 12.53
N PHE A 241 3.84 -13.44 13.62
CA PHE A 241 2.52 -13.48 14.23
C PHE A 241 2.03 -12.06 14.43
N GLY A 242 0.76 -11.84 14.17
CA GLY A 242 0.13 -10.54 14.34
C GLY A 242 -1.28 -10.65 14.92
N PHE A 243 -1.69 -9.58 15.58
CA PHE A 243 -3.06 -9.38 16.04
C PHE A 243 -3.51 -8.00 15.59
N HIS A 244 -4.79 -7.88 15.26
CA HIS A 244 -5.36 -6.61 14.87
C HIS A 244 -6.71 -6.36 15.52
N PHE A 245 -7.02 -5.08 15.63
CA PHE A 245 -8.28 -4.56 16.11
C PHE A 245 -8.72 -3.40 15.24
N ALA A 246 -10.00 -3.34 14.88
CA ALA A 246 -10.62 -2.20 14.21
C ALA A 246 -12.01 -1.95 14.79
N TRP A 247 -12.32 -0.69 15.07
CA TRP A 247 -13.60 -0.29 15.64
C TRP A 247 -14.08 1.04 15.09
N GLN A 248 -15.32 1.05 14.59
CA GLN A 248 -15.99 2.23 14.05
C GLN A 248 -17.42 2.29 14.59
N PRO A 249 -17.64 2.76 15.83
CA PRO A 249 -18.95 2.75 16.46
C PRO A 249 -20.00 3.50 15.64
N VAL A 250 -21.23 2.94 15.59
CA VAL A 250 -22.31 3.48 14.76
C VAL A 250 -22.74 4.90 15.16
N LYS A 251 -22.68 5.20 16.46
CA LYS A 251 -23.21 6.47 17.01
C LYS A 251 -22.17 7.59 17.09
N LEU A 252 -20.90 7.28 16.92
CA LEU A 252 -19.81 8.24 17.04
C LEU A 252 -19.00 8.27 15.76
N PRO A 253 -18.61 9.44 15.26
CA PRO A 253 -17.72 9.59 14.11
C PRO A 253 -16.25 9.31 14.51
N LEU A 254 -16.03 8.17 15.14
CA LEU A 254 -14.76 7.68 15.66
C LEU A 254 -14.31 6.47 14.85
N SER A 255 -13.04 6.40 14.51
CA SER A 255 -12.37 5.19 14.06
C SER A 255 -11.20 4.89 14.97
N MET A 256 -11.01 3.64 15.36
CA MET A 256 -9.86 3.18 16.13
C MET A 256 -9.31 1.93 15.49
N HIS A 257 -7.99 1.87 15.39
CA HIS A 257 -7.28 0.72 14.86
C HIS A 257 -6.08 0.41 15.74
N ALA A 258 -5.73 -0.84 15.81
CA ALA A 258 -4.51 -1.29 16.47
C ALA A 258 -3.98 -2.55 15.78
N GLU A 259 -2.67 -2.68 15.77
CA GLU A 259 -2.01 -3.86 15.25
C GLU A 259 -0.75 -4.15 16.08
N TYR A 260 -0.50 -5.42 16.29
CA TYR A 260 0.70 -5.96 16.90
C TYR A 260 1.32 -6.95 15.93
N ALA A 261 2.63 -6.89 15.74
CA ALA A 261 3.38 -7.85 14.95
C ALA A 261 4.64 -8.30 15.72
N ARG A 262 5.03 -9.55 15.51
CA ARG A 262 6.23 -10.13 16.12
C ARG A 262 6.89 -11.16 15.19
N SER A 263 8.21 -11.04 15.08
CA SER A 263 9.10 -12.01 14.47
C SER A 263 10.44 -12.04 15.23
N ASN A 264 11.44 -12.79 14.76
CA ASN A 264 12.82 -12.69 15.26
C ASN A 264 13.51 -11.38 14.78
N GLN A 265 13.00 -10.71 13.76
CA GLN A 265 13.53 -9.43 13.25
C GLN A 265 13.12 -8.25 14.15
N GLY A 266 12.06 -8.40 14.91
CA GLY A 266 11.55 -7.41 15.83
C GLY A 266 10.11 -7.68 16.23
N SER A 267 9.59 -6.81 17.07
CA SER A 267 8.18 -6.82 17.47
C SER A 267 7.73 -5.42 17.79
N GLY A 268 6.44 -5.18 17.73
CA GLY A 268 5.91 -3.88 18.10
C GLY A 268 4.42 -3.78 17.90
N TYR A 269 3.91 -2.60 18.18
CA TYR A 269 2.49 -2.29 18.02
C TYR A 269 2.30 -0.84 17.63
N TRP A 270 1.16 -0.57 17.05
CA TRP A 270 0.61 0.76 16.92
C TRP A 270 -0.87 0.74 17.30
N VAL A 271 -1.32 1.86 17.82
CA VAL A 271 -2.72 2.16 18.11
C VAL A 271 -3.02 3.54 17.57
N ASP A 272 -3.98 3.67 16.68
CA ASP A 272 -4.45 4.96 16.20
C ASP A 272 -5.94 5.18 16.51
N GLY A 273 -6.32 6.45 16.50
CA GLY A 273 -7.70 6.86 16.58
C GLY A 273 -7.92 8.16 15.84
N ALA A 274 -9.05 8.27 15.15
CA ALA A 274 -9.45 9.50 14.48
C ALA A 274 -10.91 9.83 14.81
N TYR A 275 -11.14 11.09 15.14
CA TYR A 275 -12.46 11.59 15.52
C TYR A 275 -12.86 12.77 14.64
N ARG A 276 -13.95 12.63 13.89
CA ARG A 276 -14.47 13.69 13.03
C ARG A 276 -15.45 14.57 13.79
N LEU A 277 -15.22 15.88 13.77
CA LEU A 277 -16.04 16.85 14.49
C LEU A 277 -17.43 17.10 13.88
N SER A 278 -17.86 16.23 12.96
CA SER A 278 -19.11 16.37 12.19
C SER A 278 -20.38 16.40 13.05
N GLN A 279 -20.34 15.78 14.23
CA GLN A 279 -21.50 15.70 15.14
C GLN A 279 -21.38 16.65 16.34
N VAL A 280 -20.18 17.10 16.71
CA VAL A 280 -19.95 17.86 17.95
C VAL A 280 -20.05 19.35 17.74
N SER A 281 -19.75 19.83 16.53
CA SER A 281 -19.68 21.26 16.28
C SER A 281 -20.93 21.80 15.57
N SER A 282 -21.52 22.84 16.14
CA SER A 282 -22.49 23.69 15.45
C SER A 282 -21.87 24.52 14.32
N TRP A 283 -20.55 24.73 14.36
CA TRP A 283 -19.84 25.49 13.34
C TRP A 283 -19.62 24.67 12.09
N ARG A 284 -20.24 25.09 11.00
CA ARG A 284 -20.21 24.37 9.72
C ARG A 284 -18.79 24.02 9.23
N LYS A 285 -17.82 24.89 9.46
CA LYS A 285 -16.41 24.66 9.07
C LYS A 285 -15.74 23.54 9.87
N LEU A 286 -16.02 23.46 11.19
CA LEU A 286 -15.42 22.44 12.04
C LEU A 286 -15.98 21.02 11.77
N ARG A 287 -17.13 20.88 11.13
CA ARG A 287 -17.68 19.58 10.73
C ARG A 287 -16.81 18.85 9.71
N HIS A 288 -15.95 19.56 9.01
CA HIS A 288 -14.99 19.00 8.05
C HIS A 288 -13.64 18.65 8.68
N LEU A 289 -13.45 18.98 9.97
CA LEU A 289 -12.22 18.69 10.70
C LEU A 289 -12.27 17.31 11.33
N GLU A 290 -11.17 16.61 11.23
CA GLU A 290 -10.89 15.35 11.94
C GLU A 290 -9.61 15.52 12.74
N VAL A 291 -9.65 15.04 13.97
CA VAL A 291 -8.51 14.98 14.89
C VAL A 291 -8.06 13.54 14.94
N ALA A 292 -6.77 13.30 14.75
CA ALA A 292 -6.19 11.96 14.78
C ALA A 292 -5.01 11.90 15.73
N GLY A 293 -4.75 10.72 16.27
CA GLY A 293 -3.55 10.46 17.07
C GLY A 293 -3.12 9.01 16.95
N ARG A 294 -1.81 8.77 17.02
CA ARG A 294 -1.21 7.45 17.02
C ARG A 294 -0.12 7.36 18.08
N MET A 295 -0.07 6.22 18.72
CA MET A 295 1.05 5.81 19.55
C MET A 295 1.57 4.47 19.04
N GLU A 296 2.88 4.36 18.95
CA GLU A 296 3.52 3.14 18.47
C GLU A 296 4.85 2.88 19.18
N GLN A 297 5.22 1.62 19.20
CA GLN A 297 6.50 1.16 19.72
C GLN A 297 7.00 -0.02 18.93
N PHE A 298 8.26 0.05 18.58
CA PHE A 298 9.04 -1.03 17.99
C PHE A 298 10.10 -1.50 18.99
N PHE A 299 10.24 -2.79 19.14
CA PHE A 299 11.30 -3.46 19.88
C PHE A 299 12.20 -4.18 18.89
N SER A 300 13.45 -3.82 18.86
CA SER A 300 14.46 -4.43 17.98
C SER A 300 14.62 -5.93 18.27
N GLY A 301 14.82 -6.69 17.19
CA GLY A 301 15.01 -8.14 17.28
C GLY A 301 16.46 -8.55 17.47
N THR A 302 16.76 -9.75 17.00
CA THR A 302 18.11 -10.34 17.10
C THR A 302 18.99 -10.05 15.87
N ILE A 303 18.47 -9.31 14.89
CA ILE A 303 19.22 -8.92 13.68
C ILE A 303 20.14 -7.73 13.98
N THR A 304 21.16 -7.55 13.15
CA THR A 304 22.08 -6.40 13.29
C THR A 304 21.38 -5.09 12.93
N ALA A 305 21.92 -3.95 13.37
CA ALA A 305 21.38 -2.64 13.03
C ALA A 305 21.42 -2.37 11.51
N ASP A 306 22.46 -2.85 10.83
CA ASP A 306 22.60 -2.71 9.36
C ASP A 306 21.57 -3.56 8.62
N ASP A 307 21.30 -4.80 9.06
CA ASP A 307 20.25 -5.64 8.49
C ASP A 307 18.86 -5.04 8.75
N ALA A 308 18.62 -4.49 9.94
CA ALA A 308 17.39 -3.80 10.26
C ALA A 308 17.16 -2.59 9.33
N ALA A 309 18.19 -1.77 9.12
CA ALA A 309 18.13 -0.63 8.21
C ALA A 309 17.88 -1.05 6.76
N ALA A 310 18.50 -2.15 6.30
CA ALA A 310 18.28 -2.70 4.96
C ALA A 310 16.83 -3.19 4.75
N LEU A 311 16.15 -3.62 5.81
CA LEU A 311 14.74 -4.01 5.82
C LEU A 311 13.79 -2.83 6.05
N GLY A 312 14.29 -1.61 6.26
CA GLY A 312 13.47 -0.45 6.62
C GLY A 312 12.95 -0.45 8.06
N LEU A 313 13.47 -1.35 8.92
CA LEU A 313 13.13 -1.44 10.34
C LEU A 313 13.93 -0.42 11.15
N ALA A 314 13.39 0.02 12.27
CA ALA A 314 14.15 0.81 13.23
C ALA A 314 15.35 -0.01 13.78
N PRO A 315 16.58 0.54 13.79
CA PRO A 315 17.78 -0.20 14.20
C PRO A 315 17.85 -0.44 15.72
N ALA A 316 16.99 0.17 16.49
CA ALA A 316 16.91 0.06 17.95
C ALA A 316 15.46 0.25 18.42
N ASP A 317 15.24 -0.01 19.71
CA ASP A 317 13.95 0.20 20.33
C ASP A 317 13.49 1.65 20.13
N THR A 318 12.32 1.81 19.50
CA THR A 318 11.83 3.12 19.08
C THR A 318 10.40 3.28 19.52
N ARG A 319 10.07 4.44 20.09
CA ARG A 319 8.70 4.84 20.44
C ARG A 319 8.34 6.09 19.66
N GLU A 320 7.08 6.17 19.24
CA GLU A 320 6.58 7.35 18.55
C GLU A 320 5.19 7.70 19.01
N GLY A 321 4.93 8.99 19.15
CA GLY A 321 3.60 9.55 19.35
C GLY A 321 3.35 10.63 18.32
N GLU A 322 2.24 10.55 17.61
CA GLU A 322 1.86 11.48 16.56
C GLU A 322 0.43 12.00 16.79
N PHE A 323 0.22 13.29 16.53
CA PHE A 323 -1.08 13.94 16.55
C PHE A 323 -1.29 14.68 15.23
N GLY A 324 -2.49 14.57 14.64
CA GLY A 324 -2.80 15.16 13.35
C GLY A 324 -4.16 15.81 13.26
N LEU A 325 -4.27 16.71 12.31
CA LEU A 325 -5.48 17.40 11.92
C LEU A 325 -5.71 17.20 10.42
N ASN A 326 -6.88 16.70 10.06
CA ASN A 326 -7.31 16.51 8.68
C ASN A 326 -8.49 17.42 8.39
N TYR A 327 -8.42 18.17 7.30
CA TYR A 327 -9.53 19.00 6.84
C TYR A 327 -10.05 18.50 5.50
N PHE A 328 -11.28 18.01 5.49
CA PHE A 328 -11.94 17.50 4.27
C PHE A 328 -12.56 18.66 3.49
N LEU A 329 -11.96 18.94 2.34
CA LEU A 329 -12.49 19.89 1.37
C LEU A 329 -13.54 19.21 0.48
N LYS A 330 -14.09 19.97 -0.47
CA LYS A 330 -14.98 19.42 -1.48
C LYS A 330 -14.23 18.53 -2.49
N ASP A 331 -14.97 17.74 -3.24
CA ASP A 331 -14.51 17.04 -4.44
C ASP A 331 -13.33 16.05 -4.19
N GLY A 332 -13.31 15.42 -3.03
CA GLY A 332 -12.31 14.40 -2.74
C GLY A 332 -10.94 14.95 -2.33
N LEU A 333 -10.81 16.22 -1.99
CA LEU A 333 -9.58 16.84 -1.52
C LEU A 333 -9.51 16.85 0.01
N LYS A 334 -8.35 16.50 0.59
CA LYS A 334 -8.08 16.47 2.02
C LYS A 334 -6.75 17.18 2.30
N ALA A 335 -6.76 18.21 3.15
CA ALA A 335 -5.56 18.80 3.70
C ALA A 335 -5.21 18.08 5.03
N ILE A 336 -3.93 17.85 5.26
CA ILE A 336 -3.41 17.05 6.36
C ILE A 336 -2.25 17.82 6.99
N GLY A 337 -2.21 17.84 8.32
CA GLY A 337 -1.06 18.31 9.08
C GLY A 337 -0.89 17.46 10.32
N SER A 338 0.35 17.08 10.64
CA SER A 338 0.64 16.34 11.86
C SER A 338 1.94 16.78 12.52
N TYR A 339 2.02 16.51 13.81
CA TYR A 339 3.22 16.62 14.62
C TYR A 339 3.39 15.36 15.43
N GLY A 340 4.59 14.82 15.42
CA GLY A 340 4.99 13.67 16.22
C GLY A 340 6.33 13.85 16.89
N ARG A 341 6.60 12.98 17.84
CA ARG A 341 7.91 12.87 18.48
C ARG A 341 8.31 11.42 18.58
N GLN A 342 9.50 11.16 18.08
CA GLN A 342 10.14 9.85 18.14
C GLN A 342 11.21 9.85 19.24
N PHE A 343 11.28 8.77 19.98
CA PHE A 343 12.25 8.51 21.03
C PHE A 343 13.01 7.21 20.72
N SER A 344 14.31 7.30 20.66
CA SER A 344 15.20 6.17 20.35
C SER A 344 16.52 6.33 21.13
N PRO A 345 17.23 5.23 21.44
CA PRO A 345 18.59 5.31 22.00
C PRO A 345 19.57 6.10 21.15
N ALA A 346 19.34 6.17 19.83
CA ALA A 346 20.15 7.00 18.92
C ALA A 346 19.85 8.50 18.99
N GLY A 347 18.82 8.90 19.71
CA GLY A 347 18.38 10.27 19.88
C GLY A 347 16.87 10.46 19.64
N ASN A 348 16.39 11.61 20.04
CA ASN A 348 14.98 11.98 19.87
C ASN A 348 14.82 12.87 18.63
N ALA A 349 13.76 12.67 17.89
CA ALA A 349 13.43 13.46 16.70
C ALA A 349 12.01 14.03 16.79
N ASN A 350 11.84 15.26 16.32
CA ASN A 350 10.53 15.81 16.04
C ASN A 350 10.16 15.50 14.60
N LEU A 351 8.89 15.11 14.41
CA LEU A 351 8.32 14.73 13.13
C LEU A 351 7.21 15.72 12.80
N TRP A 352 7.27 16.29 11.61
CA TRP A 352 6.21 17.16 11.11
C TRP A 352 5.79 16.67 9.74
N SER A 353 4.50 16.66 9.49
CA SER A 353 4.01 16.47 8.13
C SER A 353 2.92 17.48 7.79
N VAL A 354 2.97 18.01 6.57
CA VAL A 354 1.92 18.86 6.01
C VAL A 354 1.75 18.48 4.56
N GLY A 355 0.50 18.31 4.13
CA GLY A 355 0.26 17.94 2.74
C GLY A 355 -1.20 18.00 2.33
N ILE A 356 -1.42 17.62 1.09
CA ILE A 356 -2.72 17.55 0.45
C ILE A 356 -2.84 16.19 -0.24
N ALA A 357 -3.97 15.51 -0.02
CA ALA A 357 -4.33 14.28 -0.71
C ALA A 357 -5.63 14.46 -1.48
N TYR A 358 -5.67 13.93 -2.70
CA TYR A 358 -6.83 13.93 -3.58
C TYR A 358 -7.19 12.50 -3.96
N ARG A 359 -8.46 12.16 -3.95
CA ARG A 359 -8.96 10.91 -4.52
C ARG A 359 -9.74 11.18 -5.78
N PHE A 360 -9.55 10.35 -6.79
CA PHE A 360 -10.27 10.40 -8.04
C PHE A 360 -10.96 9.08 -8.36
N LEU A 361 -12.01 9.15 -9.16
CA LEU A 361 -12.74 8.02 -9.69
C LEU A 361 -13.27 8.38 -11.08
N VAL A 362 -12.86 7.64 -12.09
CA VAL A 362 -13.20 7.87 -13.49
C VAL A 362 -13.71 6.55 -14.09
N PRO A 363 -15.00 6.45 -14.42
CA PRO A 363 -15.49 5.31 -15.21
C PRO A 363 -14.87 5.36 -16.62
N LEU A 364 -14.36 4.25 -17.11
CA LEU A 364 -13.71 4.15 -18.44
C LEU A 364 -14.67 3.70 -19.54
N GLY A 365 -15.95 3.49 -19.24
CA GLY A 365 -17.00 3.19 -20.21
C GLY A 365 -17.59 4.45 -20.83
N ARG A 366 -18.21 4.33 -22.01
CA ARG A 366 -19.03 5.39 -22.56
C ARG A 366 -20.18 5.69 -21.60
N ILE A 367 -20.18 6.89 -21.04
CA ILE A 367 -21.38 7.50 -20.50
C ILE A 367 -22.15 7.88 -21.76
N GLU A 368 -23.13 7.09 -22.16
CA GLU A 368 -24.13 7.57 -23.13
C GLU A 368 -24.90 8.70 -22.46
N PRO A 369 -25.10 9.82 -23.15
CA PRO A 369 -25.75 11.00 -22.62
C PRO A 369 -27.23 10.77 -22.26
#